data_3d1ec85de9c1d2a2b9952e01b223fc87
#
_entry.id   3d1ec85de9c1d2a2b9952e01b223fc87
#
_cell.length_a   1.000
_cell.length_b   1.000
_cell.length_c   1.000
_cell.angle_alpha   90.00
_cell.angle_beta   90.00
_cell.angle_gamma   90.00
#
_symmetry.space_group_name_H-M   'P 1'
#
loop_
_entity.id
_entity.type
_entity.pdbx_description
1 polymer ?
#
loop_
_entity_poly.entity_id
_entity_poly.type
_entity_poly.pdbx_seq_one_letter_code
_entity_poly.pdbx_strand_id
1 'polypeptide(L)'
;MPKKKYRFNPETLSYEQHGVSLKERLTRFLTYFSSSLAFAIVIVIVIINNYETPRTKEVARENQRLLTQVRLMQKDLQDIEKVLDDIQQRDDNIYRVIFETEPIPSTIRKAGFGGAKKYAHLENLSNSELIIETAKKLDIVAKQAYIQSKSYDEVLNLALDKEKMLAAIPAIQPLSNQDLKRTASGWGFRIHPIYKIRKFHYGMDFTAPVGTEVYSTGDGVVKDVVSSKVGYGKYIEIDHGYGYLTLYAHLNDFNVRKGQKVKRGEIIGFVGNTGTSTSPHLHYEVHRNGTAVNPQNYYYMDLTPAEYERMIALSSNMGQSFD
;
A
#
# COMPACT_ATOMS: atom_id res chain seq x y z
N MET A 1 57.84 11.69 -62.11
CA MET A 1 58.92 10.76 -62.54
C MET A 1 59.67 10.32 -61.28
N PRO A 2 59.97 9.05 -61.03
CA PRO A 2 60.72 8.60 -59.87
C PRO A 2 62.18 9.03 -60.06
N LYS A 3 62.74 9.75 -59.07
CA LYS A 3 64.12 10.16 -59.07
C LYS A 3 65.00 8.91 -58.99
N LYS A 4 65.79 8.68 -60.04
CA LYS A 4 66.79 7.59 -60.08
C LYS A 4 67.88 7.92 -59.12
N LYS A 5 68.16 7.04 -58.15
CA LYS A 5 69.30 7.17 -57.23
C LYS A 5 70.48 6.42 -57.79
N TYR A 6 71.67 7.07 -57.85
CA TYR A 6 72.91 6.50 -58.25
C TYR A 6 73.81 6.36 -57.05
N ARG A 7 74.51 5.23 -56.95
CA ARG A 7 75.54 4.96 -55.96
C ARG A 7 76.90 4.82 -56.69
N PHE A 8 77.91 5.52 -56.20
CA PHE A 8 79.27 5.38 -56.73
C PHE A 8 79.78 4.01 -56.36
N ASN A 9 80.25 3.23 -57.34
CA ASN A 9 80.95 1.95 -57.13
C ASN A 9 82.45 2.22 -57.25
N PRO A 10 83.16 2.08 -56.14
CA PRO A 10 84.60 2.40 -56.13
C PRO A 10 85.46 1.37 -56.93
N GLU A 11 85.02 0.17 -57.21
CA GLU A 11 85.68 -0.86 -58.00
C GLU A 11 85.57 -0.62 -59.48
N THR A 12 84.44 -0.13 -59.95
CA THR A 12 84.20 0.17 -61.37
C THR A 12 84.38 1.64 -61.74
N LEU A 13 84.66 2.51 -60.71
CA LEU A 13 84.84 3.96 -60.83
C LEU A 13 83.63 4.62 -61.56
N SER A 14 82.44 4.06 -61.52
CA SER A 14 81.30 4.52 -62.22
C SER A 14 80.08 4.65 -61.27
N TYR A 15 79.12 5.53 -61.66
CA TYR A 15 77.83 5.63 -60.97
C TYR A 15 76.88 4.59 -61.46
N GLU A 16 76.59 3.57 -60.65
CA GLU A 16 75.65 2.55 -60.98
C GLU A 16 74.22 2.92 -60.50
N GLN A 17 73.27 2.64 -61.27
CA GLN A 17 71.84 2.92 -60.91
C GLN A 17 71.43 1.97 -59.82
N HIS A 18 71.21 2.48 -58.64
CA HIS A 18 70.75 1.67 -57.52
C HIS A 18 69.30 1.43 -57.63
N GLY A 19 68.92 0.30 -58.16
CA GLY A 19 67.54 -0.21 -58.18
C GLY A 19 67.14 -0.60 -56.77
N VAL A 20 65.97 -0.08 -56.30
CA VAL A 20 65.45 -0.47 -55.00
C VAL A 20 65.20 -1.99 -54.99
N SER A 21 65.98 -2.71 -54.15
CA SER A 21 65.80 -4.16 -53.99
C SER A 21 64.37 -4.57 -53.65
N LEU A 22 63.99 -5.72 -54.16
CA LEU A 22 62.68 -6.30 -53.80
C LEU A 22 62.47 -6.39 -52.27
N LYS A 23 63.57 -6.66 -51.53
CA LYS A 23 63.54 -6.69 -50.07
C LYS A 23 63.24 -5.32 -49.47
N GLU A 24 63.84 -4.22 -50.01
CA GLU A 24 63.54 -2.86 -49.54
C GLU A 24 62.13 -2.39 -49.92
N ARG A 25 61.60 -2.84 -51.04
CA ARG A 25 60.18 -2.56 -51.40
C ARG A 25 59.24 -3.30 -50.46
N LEU A 26 59.53 -4.55 -50.14
CA LEU A 26 58.75 -5.35 -49.25
C LEU A 26 58.79 -4.83 -47.80
N THR A 27 59.99 -4.45 -47.33
CA THR A 27 60.12 -3.85 -45.99
C THR A 27 59.37 -2.52 -45.87
N ARG A 28 59.47 -1.63 -46.87
CA ARG A 28 58.71 -0.39 -46.88
C ARG A 28 57.18 -0.66 -46.95
N PHE A 29 56.78 -1.57 -47.76
CA PHE A 29 55.37 -1.99 -47.83
C PHE A 29 54.91 -2.51 -46.45
N LEU A 30 55.68 -3.39 -45.82
CA LEU A 30 55.35 -3.94 -44.51
C LEU A 30 55.32 -2.86 -43.41
N THR A 31 56.25 -1.89 -43.44
CA THR A 31 56.21 -0.79 -42.46
C THR A 31 55.01 0.12 -42.65
N TYR A 32 54.64 0.48 -43.88
CA TYR A 32 53.44 1.30 -44.08
C TYR A 32 52.17 0.51 -43.79
N PHE A 33 52.13 -0.78 -44.11
CA PHE A 33 50.98 -1.63 -43.81
C PHE A 33 50.82 -1.81 -42.31
N SER A 34 51.90 -2.08 -41.53
CA SER A 34 51.81 -2.23 -40.09
C SER A 34 51.46 -0.91 -39.42
N SER A 35 52.00 0.23 -39.88
CA SER A 35 51.60 1.55 -39.38
C SER A 35 50.13 1.87 -39.65
N SER A 36 49.66 1.59 -40.87
CA SER A 36 48.27 1.78 -41.24
C SER A 36 47.32 0.88 -40.40
N LEU A 37 47.71 -0.37 -40.19
CA LEU A 37 46.96 -1.34 -39.39
C LEU A 37 46.90 -0.87 -37.91
N ALA A 38 48.05 -0.42 -37.34
CA ALA A 38 48.08 0.10 -35.98
C ALA A 38 47.18 1.33 -35.83
N PHE A 39 47.21 2.26 -36.81
CA PHE A 39 46.33 3.43 -36.83
C PHE A 39 44.86 3.06 -36.95
N ALA A 40 44.53 2.09 -37.81
CA ALA A 40 43.14 1.56 -37.93
C ALA A 40 42.65 0.95 -36.61
N ILE A 41 43.52 0.18 -35.92
CA ILE A 41 43.18 -0.40 -34.62
C ILE A 41 42.87 0.70 -33.58
N VAL A 42 43.74 1.73 -33.53
CA VAL A 42 43.51 2.88 -32.62
C VAL A 42 42.19 3.57 -32.92
N ILE A 43 41.88 3.82 -34.20
CA ILE A 43 40.58 4.41 -34.59
C ILE A 43 39.44 3.54 -34.16
N VAL A 44 39.49 2.22 -34.37
CA VAL A 44 38.45 1.28 -33.96
C VAL A 44 38.27 1.30 -32.44
N ILE A 45 39.35 1.31 -31.67
CA ILE A 45 39.31 1.41 -30.21
C ILE A 45 38.67 2.74 -29.76
N VAL A 46 39.04 3.85 -30.40
CA VAL A 46 38.46 5.17 -30.10
C VAL A 46 36.95 5.19 -30.44
N ILE A 47 36.57 4.60 -31.59
CA ILE A 47 35.16 4.50 -31.97
C ILE A 47 34.37 3.64 -30.97
N ILE A 48 34.88 2.45 -30.62
CA ILE A 48 34.23 1.56 -29.65
C ILE A 48 34.08 2.22 -28.28
N ASN A 49 35.09 2.96 -27.83
CA ASN A 49 35.07 3.61 -26.51
C ASN A 49 34.18 4.89 -26.47
N ASN A 50 34.06 5.60 -27.59
CA ASN A 50 33.34 6.89 -27.62
C ASN A 50 31.98 6.83 -28.29
N TYR A 51 31.69 5.84 -29.10
CA TYR A 51 30.39 5.69 -29.79
C TYR A 51 29.63 4.49 -29.25
N GLU A 52 28.54 4.78 -28.52
CA GLU A 52 27.59 3.75 -28.18
C GLU A 52 26.90 3.22 -29.43
N THR A 53 26.98 1.92 -29.65
CA THR A 53 26.28 1.31 -30.77
C THR A 53 24.78 1.44 -30.64
N PRO A 54 24.00 1.46 -31.75
CA PRO A 54 22.54 1.48 -31.67
C PRO A 54 21.97 0.36 -30.77
N ARG A 55 22.62 -0.81 -30.76
CA ARG A 55 22.23 -1.96 -29.93
C ARG A 55 22.47 -1.70 -28.44
N THR A 56 23.59 -1.07 -28.06
CA THR A 56 23.85 -0.71 -26.65
C THR A 56 22.86 0.32 -26.14
N LYS A 57 22.45 1.28 -26.99
CA LYS A 57 21.42 2.27 -26.66
C LYS A 57 20.04 1.62 -26.49
N GLU A 58 19.71 0.66 -27.32
CA GLU A 58 18.45 -0.08 -27.25
C GLU A 58 18.39 -0.89 -25.95
N VAL A 59 19.44 -1.66 -25.63
CA VAL A 59 19.55 -2.42 -24.39
C VAL A 59 19.51 -1.52 -23.17
N ALA A 60 20.16 -0.35 -23.20
CA ALA A 60 20.12 0.62 -22.10
C ALA A 60 18.70 1.17 -21.88
N ARG A 61 17.98 1.48 -22.97
CA ARG A 61 16.57 1.94 -22.89
C ARG A 61 15.65 0.84 -22.35
N GLU A 62 15.83 -0.38 -22.78
CA GLU A 62 15.08 -1.54 -22.31
C GLU A 62 15.34 -1.76 -20.81
N ASN A 63 16.61 -1.72 -20.39
CA ASN A 63 16.98 -1.80 -18.98
C ASN A 63 16.31 -0.69 -18.13
N GLN A 64 16.30 0.56 -18.61
CA GLN A 64 15.62 1.65 -17.93
C GLN A 64 14.10 1.42 -17.81
N ARG A 65 13.47 0.90 -18.86
CA ARG A 65 12.06 0.53 -18.84
C ARG A 65 11.78 -0.57 -17.81
N LEU A 66 12.59 -1.62 -17.80
CA LEU A 66 12.46 -2.71 -16.83
C LEU A 66 12.65 -2.22 -15.40
N LEU A 67 13.65 -1.37 -15.13
CA LEU A 67 13.84 -0.76 -13.81
C LEU A 67 12.65 0.10 -13.37
N THR A 68 12.07 0.84 -14.30
CA THR A 68 10.85 1.61 -14.02
C THR A 68 9.68 0.69 -13.67
N GLN A 69 9.51 -0.41 -14.40
CA GLN A 69 8.50 -1.41 -14.09
C GLN A 69 8.73 -2.06 -12.72
N VAL A 70 9.98 -2.40 -12.37
CA VAL A 70 10.31 -2.95 -11.04
C VAL A 70 9.96 -1.94 -9.93
N ARG A 71 10.23 -0.64 -10.12
CA ARG A 71 9.85 0.39 -9.13
C ARG A 71 8.33 0.54 -9.01
N LEU A 72 7.60 0.46 -10.12
CA LEU A 72 6.13 0.44 -10.07
C LEU A 72 5.61 -0.79 -9.33
N MET A 73 6.17 -1.98 -9.62
CA MET A 73 5.83 -3.19 -8.88
C MET A 73 6.13 -3.07 -7.37
N GLN A 74 7.22 -2.40 -6.97
CA GLN A 74 7.49 -2.14 -5.55
C GLN A 74 6.41 -1.27 -4.91
N LYS A 75 5.93 -0.26 -5.64
CA LYS A 75 4.83 0.58 -5.18
C LYS A 75 3.54 -0.23 -5.03
N ASP A 76 3.21 -1.01 -6.04
CA ASP A 76 2.02 -1.88 -6.00
C ASP A 76 2.09 -2.89 -4.85
N LEU A 77 3.28 -3.46 -4.59
CA LEU A 77 3.52 -4.34 -3.44
C LEU A 77 3.32 -3.61 -2.11
N GLN A 78 3.72 -2.34 -1.98
CA GLN A 78 3.46 -1.55 -0.77
C GLN A 78 1.96 -1.29 -0.56
N ASP A 79 1.23 -1.05 -1.63
CA ASP A 79 -0.22 -0.83 -1.53
C ASP A 79 -0.94 -2.14 -1.19
N ILE A 80 -0.50 -3.29 -1.74
CA ILE A 80 -0.98 -4.62 -1.34
C ILE A 80 -0.66 -4.90 0.15
N GLU A 81 0.54 -4.55 0.62
CA GLU A 81 0.94 -4.71 2.02
C GLU A 81 0.02 -3.94 2.96
N LYS A 82 -0.33 -2.68 2.63
CA LYS A 82 -1.30 -1.88 3.39
C LYS A 82 -2.68 -2.55 3.44
N VAL A 83 -3.14 -3.05 2.30
CA VAL A 83 -4.42 -3.78 2.24
C VAL A 83 -4.37 -5.05 3.09
N LEU A 84 -3.26 -5.78 3.05
CA LEU A 84 -3.09 -6.97 3.88
C LEU A 84 -3.02 -6.65 5.36
N ASP A 85 -2.36 -5.55 5.76
CA ASP A 85 -2.35 -5.08 7.15
C ASP A 85 -3.75 -4.71 7.64
N ASP A 86 -4.55 -4.06 6.79
CA ASP A 86 -5.93 -3.71 7.09
C ASP A 86 -6.83 -4.96 7.23
N ILE A 87 -6.67 -5.89 6.31
CA ILE A 87 -7.34 -7.20 6.37
C ILE A 87 -6.93 -7.98 7.63
N GLN A 88 -5.65 -7.93 8.01
CA GLN A 88 -5.14 -8.54 9.23
C GLN A 88 -5.74 -7.90 10.48
N GLN A 89 -5.84 -6.56 10.53
CA GLN A 89 -6.48 -5.86 11.65
C GLN A 89 -7.95 -6.27 11.80
N ARG A 90 -8.65 -6.46 10.70
CA ARG A 90 -10.03 -6.99 10.73
C ARG A 90 -10.07 -8.43 11.23
N ASP A 91 -9.16 -9.26 10.77
CA ASP A 91 -9.06 -10.65 11.23
C ASP A 91 -8.82 -10.70 12.75
N ASP A 92 -7.83 -9.97 13.23
CA ASP A 92 -7.44 -9.98 14.64
C ASP A 92 -8.50 -9.31 15.54
N ASN A 93 -9.13 -8.22 15.09
CA ASN A 93 -10.05 -7.43 15.90
C ASN A 93 -11.51 -7.84 15.76
N ILE A 94 -11.90 -8.50 14.68
CA ILE A 94 -13.28 -8.92 14.43
C ILE A 94 -13.40 -10.44 14.56
N TYR A 95 -12.79 -11.16 13.62
CA TYR A 95 -13.07 -12.58 13.48
C TYR A 95 -12.52 -13.39 14.65
N ARG A 96 -11.25 -13.18 15.00
CA ARG A 96 -10.60 -14.01 16.03
C ARG A 96 -11.19 -13.84 17.41
N VAL A 97 -11.74 -12.68 17.70
CA VAL A 97 -12.38 -12.45 19.00
C VAL A 97 -13.83 -12.88 19.03
N ILE A 98 -14.54 -12.75 17.89
CA ILE A 98 -15.89 -13.33 17.81
C ILE A 98 -15.86 -14.83 18.10
N PHE A 99 -14.85 -15.49 17.61
CA PHE A 99 -14.68 -16.93 17.78
C PHE A 99 -13.83 -17.30 18.99
N GLU A 100 -13.47 -16.32 19.85
CA GLU A 100 -12.64 -16.54 21.04
C GLU A 100 -11.33 -17.29 20.73
N THR A 101 -10.78 -17.04 19.52
CA THR A 101 -9.51 -17.62 19.08
C THR A 101 -8.39 -16.60 19.20
N GLU A 102 -7.18 -17.09 19.55
CA GLU A 102 -6.02 -16.18 19.65
C GLU A 102 -5.61 -15.65 18.26
N PRO A 103 -5.23 -14.36 18.18
CA PRO A 103 -4.66 -13.78 16.96
C PRO A 103 -3.40 -14.53 16.51
N ILE A 104 -3.21 -14.68 15.20
CA ILE A 104 -1.99 -15.26 14.68
C ILE A 104 -0.83 -14.31 15.01
N PRO A 105 0.21 -14.78 15.74
CA PRO A 105 1.33 -13.92 16.12
C PRO A 105 1.96 -13.21 14.92
N SER A 106 2.24 -11.91 15.07
CA SER A 106 2.86 -11.09 14.03
C SER A 106 4.21 -11.64 13.55
N THR A 107 4.91 -12.36 14.43
CA THR A 107 6.16 -13.06 14.10
C THR A 107 5.95 -14.16 13.06
N ILE A 108 4.82 -14.88 13.09
CA ILE A 108 4.46 -15.90 12.09
C ILE A 108 4.07 -15.21 10.79
N ARG A 109 3.26 -14.16 10.85
CA ARG A 109 2.81 -13.40 9.67
C ARG A 109 3.95 -12.73 8.93
N LYS A 110 4.92 -12.12 9.66
CA LYS A 110 6.05 -11.38 9.10
C LYS A 110 7.31 -12.21 8.91
N ALA A 111 7.33 -13.47 9.32
CA ALA A 111 8.49 -14.35 9.13
C ALA A 111 8.78 -14.50 7.63
N GLY A 112 9.97 -14.09 7.21
CA GLY A 112 10.40 -14.20 5.82
C GLY A 112 10.47 -15.65 5.31
N PHE A 113 10.36 -15.82 4.01
CA PHE A 113 10.69 -17.07 3.35
C PHE A 113 12.20 -17.10 3.04
N GLY A 114 12.87 -18.17 3.37
CA GLY A 114 14.09 -18.54 2.70
C GLY A 114 15.34 -18.66 3.54
N GLY A 115 16.19 -19.58 3.12
CA GLY A 115 17.57 -19.69 3.53
C GLY A 115 18.44 -18.65 2.82
N ALA A 116 19.64 -18.41 3.34
CA ALA A 116 20.61 -17.41 2.88
C ALA A 116 20.94 -17.44 1.35
N LYS A 117 20.58 -18.50 0.64
CA LYS A 117 20.91 -18.71 -0.77
C LYS A 117 19.74 -18.52 -1.77
N LYS A 118 18.54 -18.22 -1.31
CA LYS A 118 17.35 -18.14 -2.21
C LYS A 118 17.53 -17.14 -3.36
N TYR A 119 18.20 -16.02 -3.09
CA TYR A 119 18.36 -14.91 -4.04
C TYR A 119 19.76 -14.83 -4.66
N ALA A 120 20.66 -15.82 -4.39
CA ALA A 120 22.04 -15.81 -4.89
C ALA A 120 22.13 -15.70 -6.43
N HIS A 121 21.16 -16.25 -7.16
CA HIS A 121 21.10 -16.15 -8.62
C HIS A 121 20.83 -14.72 -9.13
N LEU A 122 20.38 -13.82 -8.27
CA LEU A 122 20.09 -12.41 -8.60
C LEU A 122 21.27 -11.47 -8.27
N GLU A 123 22.27 -11.93 -7.48
CA GLU A 123 23.38 -11.10 -6.99
C GLU A 123 24.26 -10.57 -8.12
N ASN A 124 24.35 -11.30 -9.23
CA ASN A 124 25.20 -10.93 -10.38
C ASN A 124 24.51 -10.01 -11.40
N LEU A 125 23.26 -9.58 -11.14
CA LEU A 125 22.52 -8.70 -12.04
C LEU A 125 22.87 -7.23 -11.79
N SER A 126 22.85 -6.42 -12.85
CA SER A 126 22.85 -4.98 -12.70
C SER A 126 21.61 -4.56 -11.90
N ASN A 127 21.79 -3.74 -10.86
CA ASN A 127 20.71 -3.36 -9.90
C ASN A 127 20.16 -4.54 -9.07
N SER A 128 21.02 -5.51 -8.75
CA SER A 128 20.68 -6.70 -7.94
C SER A 128 20.00 -6.34 -6.62
N GLU A 129 20.42 -5.29 -5.94
CA GLU A 129 19.85 -4.84 -4.67
C GLU A 129 18.35 -4.53 -4.80
N LEU A 130 17.95 -3.73 -5.79
CA LEU A 130 16.56 -3.40 -6.07
C LEU A 130 15.71 -4.64 -6.38
N ILE A 131 16.26 -5.54 -7.20
CA ILE A 131 15.58 -6.76 -7.63
C ILE A 131 15.41 -7.72 -6.45
N ILE A 132 16.47 -7.91 -5.64
CA ILE A 132 16.44 -8.76 -4.45
C ILE A 132 15.47 -8.22 -3.41
N GLU A 133 15.48 -6.90 -3.16
CA GLU A 133 14.53 -6.27 -2.25
C GLU A 133 13.08 -6.48 -2.70
N THR A 134 12.81 -6.29 -4.00
CA THR A 134 11.47 -6.52 -4.57
C THR A 134 11.05 -7.98 -4.43
N ALA A 135 11.95 -8.92 -4.72
CA ALA A 135 11.69 -10.36 -4.58
C ALA A 135 11.41 -10.75 -3.12
N LYS A 136 12.17 -10.18 -2.15
CA LYS A 136 11.93 -10.39 -0.72
C LYS A 136 10.56 -9.86 -0.29
N LYS A 137 10.20 -8.64 -0.72
CA LYS A 137 8.88 -8.07 -0.44
C LYS A 137 7.76 -8.91 -1.02
N LEU A 138 7.90 -9.37 -2.26
CA LEU A 138 6.94 -10.25 -2.91
C LEU A 138 6.73 -11.55 -2.10
N ASP A 139 7.82 -12.17 -1.66
CA ASP A 139 7.74 -13.38 -0.84
C ASP A 139 7.04 -13.15 0.51
N ILE A 140 7.31 -12.02 1.16
CA ILE A 140 6.65 -11.63 2.42
C ILE A 140 5.16 -11.45 2.19
N VAL A 141 4.79 -10.65 1.18
CA VAL A 141 3.38 -10.38 0.82
C VAL A 141 2.66 -11.68 0.45
N ALA A 142 3.28 -12.54 -0.35
CA ALA A 142 2.71 -13.83 -0.74
C ALA A 142 2.44 -14.72 0.48
N LYS A 143 3.38 -14.75 1.45
CA LYS A 143 3.20 -15.49 2.69
C LYS A 143 2.09 -14.89 3.55
N GLN A 144 2.09 -13.58 3.73
CA GLN A 144 1.04 -12.92 4.49
C GLN A 144 -0.35 -13.21 3.89
N ALA A 145 -0.48 -13.12 2.56
CA ALA A 145 -1.71 -13.47 1.86
C ALA A 145 -2.11 -14.93 2.06
N TYR A 146 -1.15 -15.87 2.01
CA TYR A 146 -1.41 -17.29 2.27
C TYR A 146 -1.89 -17.52 3.71
N ILE A 147 -1.21 -16.93 4.70
CA ILE A 147 -1.59 -17.06 6.12
C ILE A 147 -2.97 -16.45 6.35
N GLN A 148 -3.24 -15.30 5.73
CA GLN A 148 -4.53 -14.64 5.83
C GLN A 148 -5.65 -15.48 5.21
N SER A 149 -5.39 -16.10 4.05
CA SER A 149 -6.34 -17.05 3.43
C SER A 149 -6.64 -18.23 4.36
N LYS A 150 -5.61 -18.80 5.00
CA LYS A 150 -5.81 -19.89 5.97
C LYS A 150 -6.53 -19.45 7.23
N SER A 151 -6.26 -18.23 7.71
CA SER A 151 -7.02 -17.63 8.80
C SER A 151 -8.52 -17.55 8.46
N TYR A 152 -8.85 -17.11 7.27
CA TYR A 152 -10.22 -17.02 6.82
C TYR A 152 -10.92 -18.38 6.65
N ASP A 153 -10.20 -19.42 6.18
CA ASP A 153 -10.74 -20.78 6.13
C ASP A 153 -11.13 -21.26 7.55
N GLU A 154 -10.29 -21.00 8.54
CA GLU A 154 -10.55 -21.34 9.94
C GLU A 154 -11.76 -20.57 10.49
N VAL A 155 -11.76 -19.25 10.30
CA VAL A 155 -12.84 -18.35 10.71
C VAL A 155 -14.16 -18.73 10.05
N LEU A 156 -14.16 -19.08 8.77
CA LEU A 156 -15.36 -19.50 8.04
C LEU A 156 -15.96 -20.78 8.66
N ASN A 157 -15.12 -21.76 9.00
CA ASN A 157 -15.59 -22.99 9.64
C ASN A 157 -16.22 -22.71 11.02
N LEU A 158 -15.65 -21.78 11.78
CA LEU A 158 -16.22 -21.34 13.06
C LEU A 158 -17.51 -20.53 12.87
N ALA A 159 -17.60 -19.77 11.77
CA ALA A 159 -18.77 -18.93 11.46
C ALA A 159 -20.01 -19.73 11.09
N LEU A 160 -19.84 -20.86 10.42
CA LEU A 160 -20.95 -21.75 10.05
C LEU A 160 -21.73 -22.27 11.27
N ASP A 161 -21.07 -22.36 12.41
CA ASP A 161 -21.68 -22.86 13.65
C ASP A 161 -22.24 -21.76 14.56
N LYS A 162 -22.04 -20.47 14.24
CA LYS A 162 -22.36 -19.35 15.15
C LYS A 162 -23.11 -18.17 14.49
N GLU A 163 -24.19 -18.46 13.76
CA GLU A 163 -25.04 -17.46 13.08
C GLU A 163 -25.46 -16.28 13.98
N LYS A 164 -25.76 -16.57 15.26
CA LYS A 164 -26.15 -15.55 16.22
C LYS A 164 -25.03 -14.55 16.55
N MET A 165 -23.78 -14.99 16.51
CA MET A 165 -22.64 -14.10 16.75
C MET A 165 -22.47 -13.10 15.60
N LEU A 166 -22.63 -13.53 14.35
CA LEU A 166 -22.54 -12.65 13.18
C LEU A 166 -23.63 -11.56 13.20
N ALA A 167 -24.79 -11.88 13.72
CA ALA A 167 -25.86 -10.88 13.84
C ALA A 167 -25.53 -9.77 14.86
N ALA A 168 -24.73 -10.08 15.88
CA ALA A 168 -24.34 -9.16 16.94
C ALA A 168 -23.24 -8.19 16.56
N ILE A 169 -22.43 -8.50 15.53
CA ILE A 169 -21.34 -7.61 15.12
C ILE A 169 -21.92 -6.32 14.53
N PRO A 170 -21.38 -5.14 14.90
CA PRO A 170 -21.81 -3.85 14.34
C PRO A 170 -21.29 -3.68 12.89
N ALA A 171 -21.86 -4.40 11.92
CA ALA A 171 -21.33 -4.63 10.59
C ALA A 171 -21.84 -3.71 9.49
N ILE A 172 -22.74 -2.77 9.84
CA ILE A 172 -23.30 -1.78 8.92
C ILE A 172 -23.02 -0.36 9.40
N GLN A 173 -23.16 0.61 8.52
CA GLN A 173 -23.10 2.02 8.91
C GLN A 173 -24.35 2.39 9.73
N PRO A 174 -24.19 3.32 10.69
CA PRO A 174 -25.30 3.73 11.55
C PRO A 174 -26.32 4.65 10.86
N LEU A 175 -26.01 5.12 9.67
CA LEU A 175 -26.86 5.94 8.82
C LEU A 175 -26.94 5.37 7.42
N SER A 176 -28.05 5.59 6.71
CA SER A 176 -28.09 5.40 5.27
C SER A 176 -27.11 6.39 4.60
N ASN A 177 -26.04 5.88 4.05
CA ASN A 177 -24.95 6.68 3.49
C ASN A 177 -24.64 6.28 2.03
N GLN A 178 -25.69 6.25 1.22
CA GLN A 178 -25.53 6.05 -0.22
C GLN A 178 -24.61 7.12 -0.79
N ASP A 179 -23.71 6.72 -1.67
CA ASP A 179 -22.65 7.57 -2.27
C ASP A 179 -21.60 8.12 -1.29
N LEU A 180 -21.55 7.66 -0.04
CA LEU A 180 -20.56 8.08 0.99
C LEU A 180 -20.52 9.61 1.22
N LYS A 181 -21.64 10.28 1.09
CA LYS A 181 -21.72 11.76 1.25
C LYS A 181 -21.74 12.21 2.71
N ARG A 182 -21.98 11.30 3.65
CA ARG A 182 -22.23 11.60 5.06
C ARG A 182 -21.05 11.38 5.99
N THR A 183 -19.90 11.02 5.47
CA THR A 183 -18.66 10.85 6.26
C THR A 183 -17.93 12.16 6.34
N ALA A 184 -17.71 12.68 7.53
CA ALA A 184 -17.07 13.97 7.74
C ALA A 184 -15.76 13.90 8.52
N SER A 185 -15.64 12.98 9.49
CA SER A 185 -14.44 12.87 10.32
C SER A 185 -14.25 11.45 10.82
N GLY A 186 -13.06 10.92 10.63
CA GLY A 186 -12.71 9.56 11.01
C GLY A 186 -12.08 9.46 12.39
N TRP A 187 -11.70 8.23 12.72
CA TRP A 187 -10.96 7.85 13.91
C TRP A 187 -9.53 8.43 13.92
N GLY A 188 -9.08 8.91 15.09
CA GLY A 188 -7.69 9.31 15.26
C GLY A 188 -7.48 10.71 15.84
N PHE A 189 -6.24 11.15 15.85
CA PHE A 189 -5.90 12.49 16.36
C PHE A 189 -6.36 13.58 15.41
N ARG A 190 -7.09 14.57 15.95
CA ARG A 190 -7.58 15.74 15.23
C ARG A 190 -7.55 17.00 16.12
N ILE A 191 -7.73 18.17 15.52
CA ILE A 191 -7.91 19.42 16.27
C ILE A 191 -9.38 19.54 16.64
N HIS A 192 -9.67 19.54 17.93
CA HIS A 192 -11.04 19.69 18.43
C HIS A 192 -11.60 21.06 18.03
N PRO A 193 -12.82 21.14 17.46
CA PRO A 193 -13.33 22.39 16.85
C PRO A 193 -13.58 23.49 17.88
N ILE A 194 -13.99 23.13 19.09
CA ILE A 194 -14.32 24.07 20.18
C ILE A 194 -13.07 24.40 21.00
N TYR A 195 -12.35 23.39 21.50
CA TYR A 195 -11.22 23.59 22.40
C TYR A 195 -9.91 23.92 21.69
N LYS A 196 -9.81 23.78 20.38
CA LYS A 196 -8.62 24.05 19.56
C LYS A 196 -7.35 23.33 19.99
N ILE A 197 -7.49 22.20 20.69
CA ILE A 197 -6.41 21.33 21.14
C ILE A 197 -6.39 20.04 20.30
N ARG A 198 -5.25 19.38 20.24
CA ARG A 198 -5.13 18.05 19.63
C ARG A 198 -5.78 17.03 20.57
N LYS A 199 -6.86 16.41 20.12
CA LYS A 199 -7.60 15.39 20.86
C LYS A 199 -7.77 14.14 20.01
N PHE A 200 -7.81 12.99 20.65
CA PHE A 200 -8.08 11.74 19.97
C PHE A 200 -9.60 11.57 19.83
N HIS A 201 -10.05 11.26 18.62
CA HIS A 201 -11.44 10.97 18.29
C HIS A 201 -11.68 9.46 18.35
N TYR A 202 -12.48 9.02 19.32
CA TYR A 202 -12.75 7.61 19.60
C TYR A 202 -13.89 7.04 18.77
N GLY A 203 -14.32 7.73 17.74
CA GLY A 203 -15.44 7.35 16.91
C GLY A 203 -15.32 7.82 15.48
N MET A 204 -16.44 7.90 14.83
CA MET A 204 -16.59 8.41 13.47
C MET A 204 -17.81 9.33 13.40
N ASP A 205 -17.63 10.50 12.79
CA ASP A 205 -18.72 11.47 12.64
C ASP A 205 -19.34 11.37 11.26
N PHE A 206 -20.65 11.32 11.22
CA PHE A 206 -21.44 11.31 9.99
C PHE A 206 -22.30 12.57 9.91
N THR A 207 -22.02 13.44 8.96
CA THR A 207 -22.85 14.62 8.70
C THR A 207 -24.23 14.20 8.17
N ALA A 208 -25.27 14.68 8.81
CA ALA A 208 -26.63 14.44 8.35
C ALA A 208 -27.59 15.54 8.89
N PRO A 209 -28.67 15.85 8.20
CA PRO A 209 -29.71 16.74 8.70
C PRO A 209 -30.31 16.23 10.02
N VAL A 210 -30.74 17.15 10.89
CA VAL A 210 -31.50 16.80 12.08
C VAL A 210 -32.76 16.02 11.69
N GLY A 211 -33.02 14.93 12.42
CA GLY A 211 -34.15 14.05 12.12
C GLY A 211 -33.83 12.90 11.15
N THR A 212 -32.60 12.81 10.62
CA THR A 212 -32.18 11.63 9.84
C THR A 212 -32.21 10.39 10.74
N GLU A 213 -32.72 9.29 10.22
CA GLU A 213 -32.83 8.01 10.93
C GLU A 213 -31.45 7.44 11.26
N VAL A 214 -31.34 6.93 12.49
CA VAL A 214 -30.13 6.25 12.99
C VAL A 214 -30.48 4.79 13.23
N TYR A 215 -29.68 3.89 12.70
CA TYR A 215 -29.90 2.45 12.73
C TYR A 215 -28.95 1.75 13.68
N SER A 216 -29.46 0.70 14.36
CA SER A 216 -28.61 -0.24 15.09
C SER A 216 -27.68 -0.97 14.11
N THR A 217 -26.37 -0.96 14.39
CA THR A 217 -25.37 -1.55 13.51
C THR A 217 -25.20 -3.06 13.68
N GLY A 218 -25.75 -3.61 14.77
CA GLY A 218 -25.79 -5.05 15.07
C GLY A 218 -27.02 -5.42 15.89
N ASP A 219 -27.35 -6.72 15.98
CA ASP A 219 -28.34 -7.22 16.93
C ASP A 219 -27.85 -6.98 18.36
N GLY A 220 -28.71 -6.57 19.27
CA GLY A 220 -28.29 -6.28 20.63
C GLY A 220 -29.43 -5.93 21.58
N VAL A 221 -29.04 -5.45 22.75
CA VAL A 221 -29.96 -4.93 23.77
C VAL A 221 -29.55 -3.51 24.12
N VAL A 222 -30.48 -2.59 24.11
CA VAL A 222 -30.24 -1.21 24.50
C VAL A 222 -29.79 -1.18 25.97
N LYS A 223 -28.52 -0.88 26.18
CA LYS A 223 -27.91 -0.82 27.50
C LYS A 223 -28.29 0.44 28.25
N ASP A 224 -28.20 1.58 27.56
CA ASP A 224 -28.57 2.88 28.12
C ASP A 224 -29.15 3.83 27.07
N VAL A 225 -30.04 4.70 27.54
CA VAL A 225 -30.61 5.83 26.80
C VAL A 225 -30.48 7.05 27.72
N VAL A 226 -29.62 7.98 27.32
CA VAL A 226 -29.22 9.10 28.20
C VAL A 226 -29.52 10.43 27.53
N SER A 227 -30.05 11.38 28.30
CA SER A 227 -30.23 12.76 27.88
C SER A 227 -29.37 13.69 28.73
N SER A 228 -28.36 14.30 28.11
CA SER A 228 -27.43 15.25 28.72
C SER A 228 -27.38 16.54 27.92
N LYS A 229 -27.00 17.65 28.57
CA LYS A 229 -26.78 18.92 27.87
C LYS A 229 -25.31 19.14 27.47
N VAL A 230 -24.40 18.26 27.93
CA VAL A 230 -22.95 18.35 27.71
C VAL A 230 -22.39 17.04 27.21
N GLY A 231 -21.18 17.04 26.68
CA GLY A 231 -20.53 15.85 26.15
C GLY A 231 -21.30 15.26 24.98
N TYR A 232 -21.62 13.99 25.04
CA TYR A 232 -22.36 13.25 24.02
C TYR A 232 -23.80 13.72 23.78
N GLY A 233 -24.33 14.62 24.64
CA GLY A 233 -25.72 15.08 24.51
C GLY A 233 -26.72 13.98 24.78
N LYS A 234 -27.71 13.82 23.89
CA LYS A 234 -28.59 12.66 23.88
C LYS A 234 -27.87 11.50 23.18
N TYR A 235 -27.76 10.37 23.86
CA TYR A 235 -27.08 9.20 23.27
C TYR A 235 -27.71 7.88 23.67
N ILE A 236 -27.46 6.87 22.87
CA ILE A 236 -27.84 5.47 23.07
C ILE A 236 -26.59 4.63 23.14
N GLU A 237 -26.54 3.70 24.11
CA GLU A 237 -25.59 2.59 24.13
C GLU A 237 -26.31 1.28 23.85
N ILE A 238 -25.77 0.45 22.95
CA ILE A 238 -26.28 -0.89 22.65
C ILE A 238 -25.20 -1.90 22.98
N ASP A 239 -25.56 -2.86 23.83
CA ASP A 239 -24.75 -4.04 24.11
C ASP A 239 -25.16 -5.15 23.11
N HIS A 240 -24.24 -5.52 22.25
CA HIS A 240 -24.43 -6.55 21.25
C HIS A 240 -24.04 -7.95 21.74
N GLY A 241 -23.52 -8.03 22.98
CA GLY A 241 -22.86 -9.25 23.47
C GLY A 241 -21.47 -9.44 22.84
N TYR A 242 -20.84 -10.56 23.13
CA TYR A 242 -19.52 -10.94 22.60
C TYR A 242 -18.42 -9.87 22.76
N GLY A 243 -18.57 -8.97 23.77
CA GLY A 243 -17.68 -7.86 24.02
C GLY A 243 -17.88 -6.62 23.15
N TYR A 244 -18.90 -6.59 22.29
CA TYR A 244 -19.24 -5.42 21.49
C TYR A 244 -20.25 -4.51 22.16
N LEU A 245 -19.95 -3.22 22.14
CA LEU A 245 -20.85 -2.15 22.51
C LEU A 245 -20.73 -1.04 21.49
N THR A 246 -21.87 -0.45 21.11
CA THR A 246 -21.88 0.73 20.24
C THR A 246 -22.52 1.91 20.95
N LEU A 247 -22.03 3.12 20.61
CA LEU A 247 -22.52 4.39 21.12
C LEU A 247 -22.93 5.28 19.95
N TYR A 248 -24.13 5.88 20.09
CA TYR A 248 -24.75 6.77 19.10
C TYR A 248 -25.07 8.08 19.79
N ALA A 249 -24.35 9.16 19.47
CA ALA A 249 -24.42 10.41 20.21
C ALA A 249 -24.93 11.60 19.37
N HIS A 250 -25.13 12.71 20.07
CA HIS A 250 -25.67 13.99 19.57
C HIS A 250 -27.07 13.88 18.98
N LEU A 251 -27.86 12.88 19.42
CA LEU A 251 -29.19 12.59 18.89
C LEU A 251 -30.19 13.71 19.19
N ASN A 252 -31.18 13.81 18.32
CA ASN A 252 -32.34 14.67 18.53
C ASN A 252 -33.41 13.99 19.37
N ASP A 253 -33.69 12.70 19.05
CA ASP A 253 -34.71 11.92 19.74
C ASP A 253 -34.39 10.42 19.70
N PHE A 254 -35.05 9.64 20.57
CA PHE A 254 -34.88 8.20 20.72
C PHE A 254 -36.12 7.48 20.18
N ASN A 255 -35.92 6.35 19.50
CA ASN A 255 -37.00 5.43 19.08
C ASN A 255 -37.00 4.12 19.89
N VAL A 256 -36.12 4.02 20.90
CA VAL A 256 -35.94 2.84 21.73
C VAL A 256 -35.87 3.19 23.21
N ARG A 257 -36.02 2.20 24.08
CA ARG A 257 -35.92 2.31 25.53
C ARG A 257 -34.90 1.34 26.10
N LYS A 258 -34.34 1.65 27.24
CA LYS A 258 -33.41 0.79 27.98
C LYS A 258 -34.00 -0.63 28.16
N GLY A 259 -33.19 -1.64 27.88
CA GLY A 259 -33.53 -3.06 27.94
C GLY A 259 -34.26 -3.59 26.72
N GLN A 260 -34.57 -2.76 25.72
CA GLN A 260 -35.19 -3.21 24.47
C GLN A 260 -34.18 -4.02 23.63
N LYS A 261 -34.64 -5.16 23.08
CA LYS A 261 -33.92 -5.89 22.05
C LYS A 261 -34.08 -5.18 20.73
N VAL A 262 -33.01 -5.02 20.00
CA VAL A 262 -33.02 -4.41 18.67
C VAL A 262 -32.29 -5.33 17.67
N LYS A 263 -32.70 -5.23 16.43
CA LYS A 263 -32.11 -5.93 15.31
C LYS A 263 -31.19 -5.00 14.53
N ARG A 264 -30.18 -5.55 13.86
CA ARG A 264 -29.37 -4.81 12.90
C ARG A 264 -30.27 -4.15 11.85
N GLY A 265 -30.06 -2.87 11.57
CA GLY A 265 -30.89 -2.07 10.67
C GLY A 265 -32.21 -1.56 11.27
N GLU A 266 -32.48 -1.81 12.54
CA GLU A 266 -33.65 -1.25 13.23
C GLU A 266 -33.39 0.22 13.58
N ILE A 267 -34.40 1.08 13.37
CA ILE A 267 -34.33 2.51 13.69
C ILE A 267 -34.32 2.67 15.21
N ILE A 268 -33.24 3.24 15.75
CA ILE A 268 -33.05 3.43 17.20
C ILE A 268 -33.19 4.88 17.65
N GLY A 269 -33.06 5.85 16.74
CA GLY A 269 -33.15 7.27 17.04
C GLY A 269 -32.97 8.14 15.81
N PHE A 270 -32.77 9.43 16.05
CA PHE A 270 -32.68 10.43 14.99
C PHE A 270 -31.52 11.37 15.23
N VAL A 271 -30.79 11.70 14.16
CA VAL A 271 -29.66 12.65 14.21
C VAL A 271 -30.09 13.99 14.78
N GLY A 272 -29.22 14.59 15.57
CA GLY A 272 -29.46 15.90 16.17
C GLY A 272 -28.21 16.78 16.19
N ASN A 273 -28.18 17.67 17.17
CA ASN A 273 -27.08 18.61 17.46
C ASN A 273 -27.06 18.90 18.95
N THR A 274 -27.18 17.87 19.81
CA THR A 274 -27.25 18.01 21.26
C THR A 274 -25.89 17.79 21.91
N GLY A 275 -25.69 18.33 23.12
CA GLY A 275 -24.42 18.21 23.83
C GLY A 275 -23.33 19.15 23.31
N THR A 276 -22.08 18.69 23.31
CA THR A 276 -20.92 19.47 22.83
C THR A 276 -20.73 19.22 21.34
N SER A 277 -21.54 19.84 20.51
CA SER A 277 -21.56 19.69 19.06
C SER A 277 -21.63 21.06 18.38
N THR A 278 -20.95 21.24 17.25
CA THR A 278 -20.88 22.48 16.48
C THR A 278 -21.84 22.51 15.29
N SER A 279 -22.29 21.34 14.81
CA SER A 279 -23.22 21.21 13.70
C SER A 279 -23.93 19.86 13.72
N PRO A 280 -25.07 19.71 13.03
CA PRO A 280 -25.81 18.45 12.98
C PRO A 280 -24.96 17.31 12.44
N HIS A 281 -24.74 16.28 13.25
CA HIS A 281 -24.03 15.04 12.89
C HIS A 281 -24.39 13.92 13.86
N LEU A 282 -24.09 12.70 13.48
CA LEU A 282 -24.04 11.55 14.37
C LEU A 282 -22.59 11.26 14.72
N HIS A 283 -22.27 11.24 16.01
CA HIS A 283 -21.04 10.65 16.50
C HIS A 283 -21.29 9.17 16.83
N TYR A 284 -20.48 8.28 16.27
CA TYR A 284 -20.64 6.84 16.38
C TYR A 284 -19.35 6.18 16.84
N GLU A 285 -19.44 5.39 17.92
CA GLU A 285 -18.32 4.63 18.45
C GLU A 285 -18.61 3.12 18.45
N VAL A 286 -17.57 2.34 18.23
CA VAL A 286 -17.54 0.90 18.49
C VAL A 286 -16.55 0.63 19.60
N HIS A 287 -17.04 -0.04 20.64
CA HIS A 287 -16.19 -0.51 21.74
C HIS A 287 -16.12 -2.02 21.70
N ARG A 288 -14.95 -2.53 22.05
CA ARG A 288 -14.70 -3.93 22.14
C ARG A 288 -13.95 -4.27 23.42
N ASN A 289 -14.53 -5.18 24.22
CA ASN A 289 -14.01 -5.50 25.57
C ASN A 289 -13.70 -4.24 26.40
N GLY A 290 -14.58 -3.23 26.31
CA GLY A 290 -14.45 -1.96 27.03
C GLY A 290 -13.48 -0.94 26.41
N THR A 291 -12.83 -1.26 25.28
CA THR A 291 -11.92 -0.33 24.61
C THR A 291 -12.52 0.15 23.30
N ALA A 292 -12.48 1.45 23.03
CA ALA A 292 -12.90 2.01 21.75
C ALA A 292 -11.98 1.53 20.62
N VAL A 293 -12.57 1.16 19.50
CA VAL A 293 -11.86 0.66 18.31
C VAL A 293 -12.33 1.42 17.07
N ASN A 294 -11.50 1.43 16.01
CA ASN A 294 -11.82 2.16 14.79
C ASN A 294 -13.08 1.59 14.12
N PRO A 295 -14.20 2.37 14.03
CA PRO A 295 -15.45 1.89 13.45
C PRO A 295 -15.34 1.51 11.98
N GLN A 296 -14.40 2.07 11.22
CA GLN A 296 -14.19 1.77 9.80
C GLN A 296 -13.95 0.28 9.54
N ASN A 297 -13.33 -0.42 10.49
CA ASN A 297 -13.04 -1.85 10.37
C ASN A 297 -14.29 -2.74 10.36
N TYR A 298 -15.48 -2.16 10.58
CA TYR A 298 -16.72 -2.90 10.80
C TYR A 298 -17.75 -2.76 9.67
N TYR A 299 -17.56 -1.92 8.65
CA TYR A 299 -18.56 -1.67 7.59
C TYR A 299 -18.48 -2.64 6.40
N TYR A 300 -18.01 -3.85 6.60
CA TYR A 300 -17.78 -4.83 5.54
C TYR A 300 -19.05 -5.43 4.92
N MET A 301 -20.22 -5.28 5.55
CA MET A 301 -21.49 -5.75 5.00
C MET A 301 -22.19 -4.69 4.14
N ASP A 302 -21.82 -3.43 4.29
CA ASP A 302 -22.49 -2.28 3.68
C ASP A 302 -21.78 -1.72 2.46
N LEU A 303 -20.49 -1.99 2.35
CA LEU A 303 -19.63 -1.34 1.37
C LEU A 303 -18.96 -2.35 0.43
N THR A 304 -18.97 -2.04 -0.84
CA THR A 304 -18.09 -2.68 -1.82
C THR A 304 -16.61 -2.29 -1.54
N PRO A 305 -15.64 -3.06 -2.02
CA PRO A 305 -14.22 -2.71 -1.87
C PRO A 305 -13.88 -1.28 -2.34
N ALA A 306 -14.45 -0.84 -3.46
CA ALA A 306 -14.23 0.51 -3.99
C ALA A 306 -14.85 1.61 -3.11
N GLU A 307 -16.04 1.36 -2.54
CA GLU A 307 -16.69 2.28 -1.60
C GLU A 307 -15.91 2.34 -0.28
N TYR A 308 -15.36 1.22 0.16
CA TYR A 308 -14.53 1.16 1.35
C TYR A 308 -13.24 1.99 1.20
N GLU A 309 -12.51 1.84 0.11
CA GLU A 309 -11.33 2.67 -0.20
C GLU A 309 -11.68 4.16 -0.25
N ARG A 310 -12.81 4.49 -0.87
CA ARG A 310 -13.32 5.86 -0.94
C ARG A 310 -13.67 6.40 0.44
N MET A 311 -14.29 5.60 1.31
CA MET A 311 -14.61 5.98 2.68
C MET A 311 -13.35 6.27 3.48
N ILE A 312 -12.31 5.42 3.38
CA ILE A 312 -11.01 5.65 4.02
C ILE A 312 -10.42 6.98 3.55
N ALA A 313 -10.41 7.22 2.24
CA ALA A 313 -9.89 8.46 1.67
C ALA A 313 -10.65 9.70 2.16
N LEU A 314 -11.97 9.63 2.26
CA LEU A 314 -12.82 10.73 2.73
C LEU A 314 -12.65 10.99 4.23
N SER A 315 -12.51 9.93 5.04
CA SER A 315 -12.38 10.04 6.50
C SER A 315 -10.97 10.41 6.95
N SER A 316 -9.96 10.17 6.14
CA SER A 316 -8.58 10.60 6.40
C SER A 316 -8.32 12.10 6.14
N ASN A 317 -9.26 12.80 5.52
CA ASN A 317 -9.22 14.26 5.39
C ASN A 317 -9.50 14.91 6.76
N MET A 318 -8.45 15.09 7.55
CA MET A 318 -8.44 15.56 8.95
C MET A 318 -8.84 17.04 9.14
N GLY A 319 -9.51 17.66 8.19
CA GLY A 319 -9.81 19.11 8.22
C GLY A 319 -11.13 19.50 8.88
N GLN A 320 -12.06 18.58 9.07
CA GLN A 320 -13.38 18.87 9.64
C GLN A 320 -13.64 18.02 10.88
N SER A 321 -13.90 18.68 11.99
CA SER A 321 -14.25 18.09 13.28
C SER A 321 -15.53 18.81 13.78
N PHE A 322 -16.47 18.07 14.38
CA PHE A 322 -17.76 18.59 14.81
C PHE A 322 -17.99 18.54 16.32
N ASP A 323 -17.16 17.78 17.04
CA ASP A 323 -17.15 17.62 18.51
C ASP A 323 -15.74 17.62 19.12
#